data_b9f20a7bb13032a6c13380f0190033c9
#
_entry.id   b9f20a7bb13032a6c13380f0190033c9
#
_cell.length_a   1.000
_cell.length_b   1.000
_cell.length_c   1.000
_cell.angle_alpha   90.00
_cell.angle_beta   90.00
_cell.angle_gamma   90.00
#
_symmetry.space_group_name_H-M   'P 1'
#
loop_
_entity.id
_entity.type
_entity.pdbx_description
1 polymer ?
#
loop_
_entity_poly.entity_id
_entity_poly.type
_entity_poly.pdbx_seq_one_letter_code
_entity_poly.pdbx_strand_id
1 'polypeptide(L)'
;LLVFNLAMIMMPDSFGLGDDGAAKMKAMQISFVSVGVWWIVFSQYTFYYLPKGNMSSNKVTWKILLDGFKELKGVYNSLSENITLKRYLVAFFVYSMAVQTVMLVATYFGEQEINWGDNDQKTIGLISSILIIQLVAIVGAQLTSKASEKFGNVPTLIVINCIWASICLVAFFITSPFQFYATAGFVGMVMGGIQALSRSTYSKFLPDTKDTTSYFSFYDVSEKIGIVIGMLIYG
;
A
#
# COMPACT_ATOMS: atom_id res chain seq x y z
N LEU A 1 6.38 -12.23 -10.81
CA LEU A 1 7.11 -11.15 -11.48
C LEU A 1 8.13 -10.50 -10.54
N LEU A 2 7.74 -10.06 -9.32
CA LEU A 2 8.65 -9.42 -8.36
C LEU A 2 9.90 -10.27 -8.11
N VAL A 3 9.75 -11.53 -7.72
CA VAL A 3 10.87 -12.45 -7.44
C VAL A 3 11.77 -12.65 -8.66
N PHE A 4 11.17 -12.77 -9.84
CA PHE A 4 11.91 -12.91 -11.10
C PHE A 4 12.74 -11.67 -11.41
N ASN A 5 12.14 -10.49 -11.37
CA ASN A 5 12.84 -9.23 -11.62
C ASN A 5 13.94 -8.98 -10.59
N LEU A 6 13.70 -9.35 -9.35
CA LEU A 6 14.67 -9.23 -8.29
C LEU A 6 15.87 -10.17 -8.51
N ALA A 7 15.61 -11.44 -8.86
CA ALA A 7 16.66 -12.39 -9.19
C ALA A 7 17.52 -11.88 -10.35
N MET A 8 16.90 -11.29 -11.38
CA MET A 8 17.61 -10.71 -12.52
C MET A 8 18.49 -9.52 -12.13
N ILE A 9 18.06 -8.67 -11.19
CA ILE A 9 18.84 -7.53 -10.70
C ILE A 9 19.99 -8.00 -9.78
N MET A 10 19.76 -9.02 -8.96
CA MET A 10 20.76 -9.53 -8.03
C MET A 10 21.82 -10.42 -8.71
N MET A 11 21.44 -11.13 -9.76
CA MET A 11 22.29 -12.11 -10.47
C MET A 11 22.21 -11.85 -11.98
N PRO A 12 22.64 -10.69 -12.49
CA PRO A 12 22.47 -10.32 -13.90
C PRO A 12 23.27 -11.26 -14.84
N ASP A 13 24.41 -11.78 -14.38
CA ASP A 13 25.21 -12.75 -15.12
C ASP A 13 24.46 -14.03 -15.43
N SER A 14 23.65 -14.54 -14.48
CA SER A 14 22.82 -15.73 -14.69
C SER A 14 21.76 -15.55 -15.79
N PHE A 15 21.45 -14.33 -16.16
CA PHE A 15 20.55 -13.95 -17.25
C PHE A 15 21.26 -13.48 -18.51
N GLY A 16 22.60 -13.66 -18.58
CA GLY A 16 23.42 -13.29 -19.74
C GLY A 16 23.61 -11.79 -19.93
N LEU A 17 23.42 -10.99 -18.90
CA LEU A 17 23.56 -9.53 -18.95
C LEU A 17 25.00 -9.06 -18.62
N GLY A 18 25.84 -9.94 -18.03
CA GLY A 18 27.18 -9.62 -17.54
C GLY A 18 27.16 -9.31 -16.03
N ASP A 19 28.35 -9.05 -15.47
CA ASP A 19 28.55 -8.88 -14.02
C ASP A 19 29.04 -7.46 -13.64
N ASP A 20 28.94 -6.51 -14.54
CA ASP A 20 29.35 -5.13 -14.32
C ASP A 20 28.20 -4.23 -13.86
N GLY A 21 28.51 -3.02 -13.44
CA GLY A 21 27.50 -2.03 -13.04
C GLY A 21 26.53 -1.67 -14.16
N ALA A 22 26.95 -1.77 -15.42
CA ALA A 22 26.10 -1.56 -16.59
C ALA A 22 25.09 -2.71 -16.74
N ALA A 23 25.46 -3.94 -16.39
CA ALA A 23 24.57 -5.09 -16.38
C ALA A 23 23.43 -4.94 -15.35
N LYS A 24 23.74 -4.49 -14.14
CA LYS A 24 22.71 -4.18 -13.11
C LYS A 24 21.74 -3.09 -13.59
N MET A 25 22.24 -2.05 -14.26
CA MET A 25 21.41 -1.00 -14.83
C MET A 25 20.48 -1.54 -15.92
N LYS A 26 20.99 -2.38 -16.83
CA LYS A 26 20.18 -3.05 -17.87
C LYS A 26 19.13 -3.96 -17.24
N ALA A 27 19.46 -4.73 -16.21
CA ALA A 27 18.53 -5.57 -15.49
C ALA A 27 17.37 -4.75 -14.88
N MET A 28 17.67 -3.59 -14.29
CA MET A 28 16.61 -2.68 -13.81
C MET A 28 15.74 -2.15 -14.93
N GLN A 29 16.31 -1.73 -16.06
CA GLN A 29 15.54 -1.25 -17.22
C GLN A 29 14.62 -2.35 -17.78
N ILE A 30 15.12 -3.58 -17.92
CA ILE A 30 14.34 -4.73 -18.38
C ILE A 30 13.22 -5.03 -17.37
N SER A 31 13.49 -4.91 -16.07
CA SER A 31 12.48 -5.10 -15.02
C SER A 31 11.33 -4.10 -15.15
N PHE A 32 11.61 -2.82 -15.39
CA PHE A 32 10.55 -1.83 -15.64
C PHE A 32 9.71 -2.16 -16.88
N VAL A 33 10.37 -2.55 -17.98
CA VAL A 33 9.65 -2.94 -19.20
C VAL A 33 8.80 -4.19 -18.96
N SER A 34 9.33 -5.19 -18.26
CA SER A 34 8.62 -6.43 -17.94
C SER A 34 7.34 -6.16 -17.11
N VAL A 35 7.40 -5.22 -16.16
CA VAL A 35 6.23 -4.80 -15.38
C VAL A 35 5.20 -4.14 -16.30
N GLY A 36 5.61 -3.26 -17.22
CA GLY A 36 4.71 -2.61 -18.18
C GLY A 36 4.01 -3.63 -19.08
N VAL A 37 4.77 -4.58 -19.65
CA VAL A 37 4.21 -5.67 -20.47
C VAL A 37 3.24 -6.53 -19.66
N TRP A 38 3.59 -6.90 -18.43
CA TRP A 38 2.71 -7.65 -17.52
C TRP A 38 1.38 -6.93 -17.31
N TRP A 39 1.41 -5.63 -17.01
CA TRP A 39 0.21 -4.84 -16.84
C TRP A 39 -0.67 -4.82 -18.09
N ILE A 40 -0.08 -4.59 -19.27
CA ILE A 40 -0.82 -4.59 -20.54
C ILE A 40 -1.48 -5.94 -20.78
N VAL A 41 -0.75 -7.04 -20.67
CA VAL A 41 -1.27 -8.40 -20.94
C VAL A 41 -2.43 -8.74 -20.01
N PHE A 42 -2.26 -8.53 -18.69
CA PHE A 42 -3.32 -8.86 -17.72
C PHE A 42 -4.51 -7.91 -17.79
N SER A 43 -4.30 -6.65 -18.19
CA SER A 43 -5.41 -5.73 -18.45
C SER A 43 -6.29 -6.21 -19.59
N GLN A 44 -5.71 -6.77 -20.69
CA GLN A 44 -6.50 -7.32 -21.79
C GLN A 44 -7.39 -8.47 -21.34
N TYR A 45 -6.86 -9.36 -20.48
CA TYR A 45 -7.67 -10.43 -19.90
C TYR A 45 -8.86 -9.87 -19.11
N THR A 46 -8.64 -8.87 -18.28
CA THR A 46 -9.70 -8.21 -17.51
C THR A 46 -10.74 -7.57 -18.44
N PHE A 47 -10.32 -6.83 -19.47
CA PHE A 47 -11.24 -6.19 -20.42
C PHE A 47 -12.06 -7.19 -21.24
N TYR A 48 -11.52 -8.35 -21.52
CA TYR A 48 -12.23 -9.40 -22.23
C TYR A 48 -13.37 -10.00 -21.42
N TYR A 49 -13.16 -10.22 -20.11
CA TYR A 49 -14.16 -10.85 -19.23
C TYR A 49 -15.08 -9.87 -18.52
N LEU A 50 -14.73 -8.57 -18.48
CA LEU A 50 -15.58 -7.59 -17.83
C LEU A 50 -16.85 -7.35 -18.63
N PRO A 51 -18.05 -7.39 -18.01
CA PRO A 51 -19.26 -7.04 -18.70
C PRO A 51 -19.18 -5.60 -19.20
N LYS A 52 -19.58 -5.39 -20.46
CA LYS A 52 -19.63 -4.05 -21.04
C LYS A 52 -20.58 -3.20 -20.23
N GLY A 53 -20.07 -2.18 -19.55
CA GLY A 53 -20.88 -1.22 -18.82
C GLY A 53 -21.86 -0.50 -19.77
N ASN A 54 -22.95 0.02 -19.21
CA ASN A 54 -23.86 0.86 -19.98
C ASN A 54 -23.08 2.07 -20.50
N MET A 55 -22.91 2.14 -21.81
CA MET A 55 -22.27 3.28 -22.45
C MET A 55 -23.15 4.52 -22.21
N SER A 56 -22.69 5.40 -21.34
CA SER A 56 -23.27 6.74 -21.27
C SER A 56 -23.02 7.43 -22.61
N SER A 57 -24.06 7.91 -23.26
CA SER A 57 -23.95 8.66 -24.51
C SER A 57 -23.30 10.05 -24.33
N ASN A 58 -22.91 10.39 -23.12
CA ASN A 58 -22.30 11.67 -22.81
C ASN A 58 -20.87 11.74 -23.34
N LYS A 59 -20.64 12.71 -24.24
CA LYS A 59 -19.30 13.00 -24.75
C LYS A 59 -18.36 13.38 -23.60
N VAL A 60 -17.16 12.81 -23.61
CA VAL A 60 -16.10 13.19 -22.66
C VAL A 60 -15.79 14.68 -22.84
N THR A 61 -16.17 15.50 -21.86
CA THR A 61 -15.97 16.95 -21.84
C THR A 61 -15.19 17.31 -20.59
N TRP A 62 -14.42 18.37 -20.60
CA TRP A 62 -13.74 18.90 -19.42
C TRP A 62 -14.66 19.07 -18.19
N LYS A 63 -15.96 19.20 -18.44
CA LYS A 63 -16.99 19.27 -17.41
C LYS A 63 -17.05 18.01 -16.53
N ILE A 64 -16.69 16.82 -17.07
CA ILE A 64 -16.66 15.55 -16.32
C ILE A 64 -15.63 15.59 -15.19
N LEU A 65 -14.48 16.26 -15.39
CA LEU A 65 -13.49 16.44 -14.33
C LEU A 65 -14.03 17.27 -13.15
N LEU A 66 -14.83 18.30 -13.47
CA LEU A 66 -15.48 19.14 -12.45
C LEU A 66 -16.65 18.43 -11.76
N ASP A 67 -17.32 17.53 -12.46
CA ASP A 67 -18.41 16.73 -11.88
C ASP A 67 -17.89 15.76 -10.82
N GLY A 68 -16.68 15.20 -11.00
CA GLY A 68 -16.01 14.42 -9.95
C GLY A 68 -15.83 15.19 -8.63
N PHE A 69 -15.45 16.48 -8.69
CA PHE A 69 -15.38 17.31 -7.48
C PHE A 69 -16.75 17.57 -6.85
N LYS A 70 -17.81 17.70 -7.66
CA LYS A 70 -19.17 17.85 -7.13
C LYS A 70 -19.66 16.59 -6.43
N GLU A 71 -19.33 15.40 -6.99
CA GLU A 71 -19.65 14.11 -6.37
C GLU A 71 -18.94 13.96 -5.03
N LEU A 72 -17.62 14.25 -4.95
CA LEU A 72 -16.88 14.24 -3.70
C LEU A 72 -17.46 15.23 -2.66
N LYS A 73 -17.87 16.42 -3.10
CA LYS A 73 -18.54 17.39 -2.24
C LYS A 73 -19.92 16.88 -1.78
N GLY A 74 -20.64 16.17 -2.65
CA GLY A 74 -21.90 15.49 -2.32
C GLY A 74 -21.71 14.46 -1.19
N VAL A 75 -20.70 13.60 -1.33
CA VAL A 75 -20.33 12.62 -0.29
C VAL A 75 -19.94 13.33 1.00
N TYR A 76 -19.11 14.39 0.94
CA TYR A 76 -18.73 15.15 2.14
C TYR A 76 -19.94 15.73 2.88
N ASN A 77 -20.92 16.26 2.17
CA ASN A 77 -22.14 16.77 2.77
C ASN A 77 -22.99 15.66 3.41
N SER A 78 -23.09 14.49 2.77
CA SER A 78 -23.82 13.34 3.31
C SER A 78 -23.18 12.72 4.56
N LEU A 79 -21.87 12.97 4.81
CA LEU A 79 -21.22 12.54 6.04
C LEU A 79 -21.81 13.21 7.31
N SER A 80 -22.46 14.35 7.17
CA SER A 80 -23.15 14.99 8.29
C SER A 80 -24.35 14.17 8.80
N GLU A 81 -24.94 13.38 7.95
CA GLU A 81 -26.09 12.52 8.25
C GLU A 81 -25.67 11.17 8.85
N ASN A 82 -24.47 10.68 8.53
CA ASN A 82 -23.93 9.42 9.04
C ASN A 82 -22.71 9.66 9.95
N ILE A 83 -22.99 9.87 11.22
CA ILE A 83 -21.95 10.19 12.23
C ILE A 83 -20.95 9.04 12.41
N THR A 84 -21.37 7.79 12.23
CA THR A 84 -20.49 6.62 12.36
C THR A 84 -19.46 6.58 11.22
N LEU A 85 -19.91 6.78 10.00
CA LEU A 85 -19.06 6.85 8.81
C LEU A 85 -18.08 8.03 8.92
N LYS A 86 -18.57 9.20 9.35
CA LYS A 86 -17.73 10.39 9.56
C LYS A 86 -16.63 10.13 10.58
N ARG A 87 -16.95 9.58 11.75
CA ARG A 87 -15.97 9.25 12.80
C ARG A 87 -14.95 8.24 12.31
N TYR A 88 -15.42 7.22 11.57
CA TYR A 88 -14.53 6.24 10.98
C TYR A 88 -13.56 6.86 9.98
N LEU A 89 -14.03 7.71 9.07
CA LEU A 89 -13.18 8.38 8.07
C LEU A 89 -12.14 9.30 8.71
N VAL A 90 -12.48 10.01 9.76
CA VAL A 90 -11.51 10.84 10.52
C VAL A 90 -10.44 9.95 11.15
N ALA A 91 -10.83 8.86 11.81
CA ALA A 91 -9.88 7.90 12.37
C ALA A 91 -9.01 7.27 11.28
N PHE A 92 -9.62 6.83 10.18
CA PHE A 92 -8.92 6.28 9.00
C PHE A 92 -7.89 7.27 8.46
N PHE A 93 -8.28 8.53 8.26
CA PHE A 93 -7.37 9.56 7.76
C PHE A 93 -6.11 9.69 8.63
N VAL A 94 -6.28 9.74 9.95
CA VAL A 94 -5.16 9.91 10.89
C VAL A 94 -4.23 8.69 10.88
N TYR A 95 -4.77 7.47 11.07
CA TYR A 95 -3.89 6.31 11.13
C TYR A 95 -3.32 5.91 9.75
N SER A 96 -4.09 6.09 8.68
CA SER A 96 -3.61 5.83 7.32
C SER A 96 -2.46 6.78 6.95
N MET A 97 -2.59 8.07 7.27
CA MET A 97 -1.51 9.04 7.11
C MET A 97 -0.23 8.56 7.80
N ALA A 98 -0.31 8.13 9.07
CA ALA A 98 0.85 7.66 9.81
C ALA A 98 1.45 6.39 9.19
N VAL A 99 0.62 5.37 8.92
CA VAL A 99 1.07 4.08 8.35
C VAL A 99 1.73 4.26 6.99
N GLN A 100 1.12 5.04 6.10
CA GLN A 100 1.65 5.26 4.75
C GLN A 100 2.94 6.09 4.76
N THR A 101 3.03 7.09 5.65
CA THR A 101 4.26 7.86 5.82
C THR A 101 5.40 6.97 6.33
N VAL A 102 5.15 6.16 7.35
CA VAL A 102 6.16 5.21 7.87
C VAL A 102 6.64 4.27 6.77
N MET A 103 5.74 3.76 5.92
CA MET A 103 6.11 2.87 4.81
C MET A 103 7.03 3.53 3.79
N LEU A 104 6.79 4.80 3.45
CA LEU A 104 7.63 5.55 2.53
C LEU A 104 9.00 5.89 3.15
N VAL A 105 9.01 6.23 4.42
CA VAL A 105 10.23 6.63 5.15
C VAL A 105 11.08 5.44 5.57
N ALA A 106 10.50 4.24 5.76
CA ALA A 106 11.20 3.05 6.24
C ALA A 106 12.42 2.68 5.39
N THR A 107 12.37 2.91 4.08
CA THR A 107 13.51 2.65 3.19
C THR A 107 14.67 3.61 3.50
N TYR A 108 14.39 4.91 3.67
CA TYR A 108 15.41 5.90 4.03
C TYR A 108 16.00 5.62 5.41
N PHE A 109 15.15 5.25 6.38
CA PHE A 109 15.60 4.82 7.69
C PHE A 109 16.52 3.60 7.61
N GLY A 110 16.12 2.56 6.88
CA GLY A 110 16.95 1.37 6.67
C GLY A 110 18.26 1.68 5.95
N GLU A 111 18.27 2.69 5.07
CA GLU A 111 19.46 3.11 4.36
C GLU A 111 20.47 3.91 5.21
N GLN A 112 19.99 4.76 6.11
CA GLN A 112 20.81 5.74 6.82
C GLN A 112 21.16 5.29 8.24
N GLU A 113 20.24 4.62 8.94
CA GLU A 113 20.39 4.34 10.37
C GLU A 113 20.91 2.91 10.65
N ILE A 114 20.78 1.99 9.69
CA ILE A 114 21.20 0.60 9.91
C ILE A 114 22.65 0.40 9.51
N ASN A 115 23.43 -0.21 10.39
CA ASN A 115 24.85 -0.52 10.14
C ASN A 115 24.99 -1.82 9.31
N TRP A 116 25.01 -1.70 8.00
CA TRP A 116 25.09 -2.82 7.05
C TRP A 116 26.51 -3.36 6.81
N GLY A 117 27.55 -2.61 7.20
CA GLY A 117 28.94 -2.96 6.91
C GLY A 117 29.41 -2.37 5.57
N ASP A 118 28.87 -2.82 4.43
CA ASP A 118 29.21 -2.28 3.10
C ASP A 118 27.96 -2.00 2.23
N ASN A 119 28.18 -1.35 1.07
CA ASN A 119 27.10 -0.93 0.18
C ASN A 119 26.39 -2.10 -0.49
N ASP A 120 27.07 -3.21 -0.74
CA ASP A 120 26.44 -4.40 -1.33
C ASP A 120 25.53 -5.10 -0.30
N GLN A 121 26.00 -5.25 0.94
CA GLN A 121 25.17 -5.77 2.04
C GLN A 121 23.96 -4.89 2.32
N LYS A 122 24.11 -3.56 2.27
CA LYS A 122 23.03 -2.59 2.38
C LYS A 122 21.95 -2.82 1.31
N THR A 123 22.37 -2.90 0.05
CA THR A 123 21.43 -3.11 -1.07
C THR A 123 20.68 -4.43 -0.95
N ILE A 124 21.44 -5.53 -0.71
CA ILE A 124 20.85 -6.86 -0.52
C ILE A 124 19.93 -6.86 0.70
N GLY A 125 20.33 -6.21 1.77
CA GLY A 125 19.55 -6.13 3.01
C GLY A 125 18.21 -5.43 2.85
N LEU A 126 18.20 -4.27 2.20
CA LEU A 126 16.97 -3.53 1.92
C LEU A 126 16.02 -4.32 1.01
N ILE A 127 16.55 -4.93 -0.04
CA ILE A 127 15.78 -5.77 -0.96
C ILE A 127 15.20 -7.00 -0.22
N SER A 128 16.01 -7.69 0.59
CA SER A 128 15.56 -8.83 1.38
C SER A 128 14.46 -8.44 2.37
N SER A 129 14.54 -7.26 2.96
CA SER A 129 13.50 -6.74 3.87
C SER A 129 12.16 -6.54 3.15
N ILE A 130 12.18 -6.01 1.91
CA ILE A 130 10.98 -5.87 1.09
C ILE A 130 10.36 -7.24 0.80
N LEU A 131 11.18 -8.25 0.48
CA LEU A 131 10.69 -9.62 0.25
C LEU A 131 10.07 -10.22 1.52
N ILE A 132 10.73 -10.04 2.67
CA ILE A 132 10.20 -10.51 3.96
C ILE A 132 8.83 -9.87 4.21
N ILE A 133 8.71 -8.56 4.06
CA ILE A 133 7.43 -7.85 4.21
C ILE A 133 6.35 -8.47 3.31
N GLN A 134 6.64 -8.68 2.03
CA GLN A 134 5.66 -9.20 1.07
C GLN A 134 5.23 -10.65 1.39
N LEU A 135 6.17 -11.52 1.73
CA LEU A 135 5.86 -12.91 2.05
C LEU A 135 5.07 -13.03 3.36
N VAL A 136 5.50 -12.30 4.38
CA VAL A 136 4.84 -12.31 5.70
C VAL A 136 3.47 -11.62 5.62
N ALA A 137 3.28 -10.63 4.75
CA ALA A 137 1.99 -9.97 4.56
C ALA A 137 0.86 -10.93 4.11
N ILE A 138 1.20 -11.98 3.37
CA ILE A 138 0.23 -13.02 2.97
C ILE A 138 -0.34 -13.72 4.20
N VAL A 139 0.54 -14.14 5.12
CA VAL A 139 0.15 -14.78 6.38
C VAL A 139 -0.58 -13.79 7.28
N GLY A 140 -0.07 -12.56 7.38
CA GLY A 140 -0.66 -11.48 8.15
C GLY A 140 -2.09 -11.14 7.71
N ALA A 141 -2.35 -11.08 6.40
CA ALA A 141 -3.69 -10.84 5.88
C ALA A 141 -4.68 -11.96 6.26
N GLN A 142 -4.24 -13.24 6.21
CA GLN A 142 -5.06 -14.37 6.62
C GLN A 142 -5.37 -14.35 8.13
N LEU A 143 -4.36 -14.05 8.96
CA LEU A 143 -4.55 -13.95 10.43
C LEU A 143 -5.51 -12.81 10.77
N THR A 144 -5.34 -11.66 10.12
CA THR A 144 -6.23 -10.50 10.31
C THR A 144 -7.67 -10.82 9.89
N SER A 145 -7.87 -11.51 8.77
CA SER A 145 -9.21 -11.95 8.33
C SER A 145 -9.87 -12.82 9.38
N LYS A 146 -9.19 -13.86 9.86
CA LYS A 146 -9.71 -14.75 10.91
C LYS A 146 -9.98 -14.01 12.23
N ALA A 147 -9.10 -13.08 12.61
CA ALA A 147 -9.29 -12.26 13.80
C ALA A 147 -10.54 -11.37 13.67
N SER A 148 -10.73 -10.75 12.49
CA SER A 148 -11.88 -9.89 12.22
C SER A 148 -13.22 -10.66 12.19
N GLU A 149 -13.22 -11.90 11.72
CA GLU A 149 -14.38 -12.79 11.78
C GLU A 149 -14.77 -13.11 13.23
N LYS A 150 -13.79 -13.33 14.11
CA LYS A 150 -14.02 -13.72 15.49
C LYS A 150 -14.33 -12.53 16.43
N PHE A 151 -13.58 -11.45 16.29
CA PHE A 151 -13.61 -10.30 17.22
C PHE A 151 -14.30 -9.07 16.62
N GLY A 152 -14.60 -9.09 15.34
CA GLY A 152 -15.13 -7.94 14.59
C GLY A 152 -14.04 -7.05 13.99
N ASN A 153 -14.41 -6.25 13.00
CA ASN A 153 -13.48 -5.43 12.24
C ASN A 153 -12.83 -4.31 13.08
N VAL A 154 -13.64 -3.57 13.84
CA VAL A 154 -13.16 -2.40 14.59
C VAL A 154 -12.18 -2.77 15.71
N PRO A 155 -12.46 -3.75 16.59
CA PRO A 155 -11.48 -4.18 17.59
C PRO A 155 -10.18 -4.70 16.96
N THR A 156 -10.28 -5.46 15.88
CA THR A 156 -9.09 -5.97 15.16
C THR A 156 -8.27 -4.82 14.58
N LEU A 157 -8.90 -3.79 14.00
CA LEU A 157 -8.19 -2.58 13.54
C LEU A 157 -7.50 -1.84 14.68
N ILE A 158 -8.11 -1.73 15.85
CA ILE A 158 -7.50 -1.09 17.02
C ILE A 158 -6.23 -1.86 17.43
N VAL A 159 -6.32 -3.19 17.52
CA VAL A 159 -5.15 -4.02 17.86
C VAL A 159 -4.02 -3.85 16.84
N ILE A 160 -4.34 -3.87 15.54
CA ILE A 160 -3.36 -3.67 14.47
C ILE A 160 -2.68 -2.29 14.59
N ASN A 161 -3.46 -1.23 14.85
CA ASN A 161 -2.89 0.11 15.05
C ASN A 161 -2.01 0.19 16.31
N CYS A 162 -2.36 -0.50 17.39
CA CYS A 162 -1.50 -0.59 18.57
C CYS A 162 -0.18 -1.32 18.26
N ILE A 163 -0.22 -2.40 17.46
CA ILE A 163 0.99 -3.08 17.00
C ILE A 163 1.84 -2.14 16.13
N TRP A 164 1.23 -1.38 15.21
CA TRP A 164 1.94 -0.36 14.41
C TRP A 164 2.64 0.67 15.28
N ALA A 165 1.95 1.21 16.29
CA ALA A 165 2.55 2.15 17.24
C ALA A 165 3.74 1.52 17.98
N SER A 166 3.62 0.26 18.40
CA SER A 166 4.70 -0.48 19.04
C SER A 166 5.90 -0.70 18.11
N ILE A 167 5.66 -1.01 16.84
CA ILE A 167 6.72 -1.13 15.80
C ILE A 167 7.48 0.20 15.66
N CYS A 168 6.77 1.33 15.60
CA CYS A 168 7.40 2.66 15.51
C CYS A 168 8.26 2.96 16.75
N LEU A 169 7.82 2.59 17.96
CA LEU A 169 8.62 2.76 19.18
C LEU A 169 9.86 1.86 19.18
N VAL A 170 9.74 0.61 18.73
CA VAL A 170 10.87 -0.33 18.62
C VAL A 170 11.86 0.15 17.56
N ALA A 171 11.37 0.72 16.45
CA ALA A 171 12.20 1.22 15.36
C ALA A 171 13.23 2.26 15.86
N PHE A 172 12.91 3.03 16.87
CA PHE A 172 13.84 4.01 17.48
C PHE A 172 15.12 3.36 18.05
N PHE A 173 15.08 2.08 18.43
CA PHE A 173 16.20 1.37 19.04
C PHE A 173 16.94 0.43 18.08
N ILE A 174 16.51 0.36 16.81
CA ILE A 174 17.07 -0.57 15.83
C ILE A 174 18.32 0.03 15.21
N THR A 175 19.43 -0.72 15.30
CA THR A 175 20.72 -0.33 14.69
C THR A 175 21.35 -1.47 13.88
N SER A 176 20.89 -2.71 14.05
CA SER A 176 21.48 -3.87 13.39
C SER A 176 20.61 -4.44 12.28
N PRO A 177 21.20 -5.07 11.23
CA PRO A 177 20.46 -5.71 10.14
C PRO A 177 19.46 -6.77 10.62
N PHE A 178 19.83 -7.59 11.59
CA PHE A 178 18.94 -8.62 12.12
C PHE A 178 17.68 -8.04 12.78
N GLN A 179 17.84 -6.99 13.58
CA GLN A 179 16.70 -6.28 14.18
C GLN A 179 15.80 -5.66 13.10
N PHE A 180 16.40 -5.11 12.02
CA PHE A 180 15.66 -4.55 10.91
C PHE A 180 14.84 -5.62 10.18
N TYR A 181 15.40 -6.81 9.91
CA TYR A 181 14.65 -7.91 9.30
C TYR A 181 13.51 -8.41 10.20
N ALA A 182 13.75 -8.53 11.50
CA ALA A 182 12.70 -8.92 12.44
C ALA A 182 11.54 -7.90 12.42
N THR A 183 11.87 -6.61 12.44
CA THR A 183 10.87 -5.53 12.34
C THR A 183 10.15 -5.53 11.01
N ALA A 184 10.84 -5.75 9.89
CA ALA A 184 10.23 -5.94 8.58
C ALA A 184 9.21 -7.09 8.57
N GLY A 185 9.50 -8.19 9.27
CA GLY A 185 8.54 -9.29 9.47
C GLY A 185 7.28 -8.83 10.21
N PHE A 186 7.41 -8.10 11.31
CA PHE A 186 6.25 -7.57 12.04
C PHE A 186 5.46 -6.56 11.20
N VAL A 187 6.13 -5.68 10.47
CA VAL A 187 5.49 -4.76 9.50
C VAL A 187 4.69 -5.55 8.47
N GLY A 188 5.28 -6.57 7.86
CA GLY A 188 4.59 -7.43 6.91
C GLY A 188 3.33 -8.05 7.50
N MET A 189 3.40 -8.56 8.73
CA MET A 189 2.27 -9.21 9.39
C MET A 189 1.06 -8.28 9.53
N VAL A 190 1.27 -7.01 9.85
CA VAL A 190 0.17 -6.06 10.07
C VAL A 190 -0.23 -5.28 8.82
N MET A 191 0.68 -5.10 7.86
CA MET A 191 0.46 -4.28 6.66
C MET A 191 -0.62 -4.86 5.74
N GLY A 192 -0.53 -6.16 5.41
CA GLY A 192 -1.51 -6.81 4.54
C GLY A 192 -2.93 -6.77 5.12
N GLY A 193 -3.01 -6.92 6.45
CA GLY A 193 -4.27 -6.90 7.18
C GLY A 193 -4.90 -5.51 7.28
N ILE A 194 -4.12 -4.48 7.58
CA ILE A 194 -4.66 -3.14 7.86
C ILE A 194 -5.35 -2.54 6.63
N GLN A 195 -4.77 -2.68 5.44
CA GLN A 195 -5.34 -2.14 4.21
C GLN A 195 -6.66 -2.82 3.83
N ALA A 196 -6.67 -4.15 3.82
CA ALA A 196 -7.86 -4.93 3.50
C ALA A 196 -8.99 -4.70 4.52
N LEU A 197 -8.65 -4.74 5.81
CA LEU A 197 -9.63 -4.58 6.89
C LEU A 197 -10.18 -3.15 6.96
N SER A 198 -9.36 -2.14 6.70
CA SER A 198 -9.82 -0.75 6.64
C SER A 198 -10.87 -0.56 5.55
N ARG A 199 -10.60 -1.06 4.34
CA ARG A 199 -11.53 -0.96 3.22
C ARG A 199 -12.81 -1.77 3.46
N SER A 200 -12.68 -2.97 4.03
CA SER A 200 -13.84 -3.80 4.42
C SER A 200 -14.67 -3.15 5.53
N THR A 201 -14.04 -2.51 6.49
CA THR A 201 -14.75 -1.79 7.57
C THR A 201 -15.49 -0.59 7.02
N TYR A 202 -14.84 0.18 6.14
CA TYR A 202 -15.47 1.30 5.45
C TYR A 202 -16.74 0.89 4.70
N SER A 203 -16.67 -0.21 3.93
CA SER A 203 -17.83 -0.72 3.17
C SER A 203 -19.03 -1.08 4.04
N LYS A 204 -18.77 -1.54 5.28
CA LYS A 204 -19.84 -1.89 6.24
C LYS A 204 -20.54 -0.66 6.85
N PHE A 205 -19.91 0.50 6.81
CA PHE A 205 -20.50 1.74 7.32
C PHE A 205 -21.16 2.60 6.24
N LEU A 206 -21.06 2.18 4.98
CA LEU A 206 -21.74 2.88 3.89
C LEU A 206 -23.24 2.87 4.08
N PRO A 207 -23.95 3.97 3.75
CA PRO A 207 -25.39 3.98 3.67
C PRO A 207 -25.89 3.07 2.52
N ASP A 208 -27.14 2.66 2.57
CA ASP A 208 -27.78 2.00 1.46
C ASP A 208 -27.91 2.94 0.27
N THR A 209 -26.92 2.91 -0.62
CA THR A 209 -26.85 3.75 -1.81
C THR A 209 -26.48 2.93 -3.04
N LYS A 210 -26.99 3.36 -4.20
CA LYS A 210 -26.59 2.81 -5.49
C LYS A 210 -25.24 3.37 -5.96
N ASP A 211 -24.81 4.49 -5.40
CA ASP A 211 -23.56 5.19 -5.75
C ASP A 211 -22.43 4.87 -4.75
N THR A 212 -22.06 3.61 -4.68
CA THR A 212 -20.93 3.17 -3.86
C THR A 212 -19.60 3.67 -4.41
N THR A 213 -19.52 3.94 -5.71
CA THR A 213 -18.30 4.38 -6.40
C THR A 213 -17.80 5.73 -5.88
N SER A 214 -18.69 6.72 -5.75
CA SER A 214 -18.31 8.05 -5.24
C SER A 214 -17.83 8.00 -3.80
N TYR A 215 -18.40 7.12 -2.96
CA TYR A 215 -17.93 6.92 -1.59
C TYR A 215 -16.54 6.29 -1.55
N PHE A 216 -16.25 5.27 -2.37
CA PHE A 216 -14.90 4.68 -2.42
C PHE A 216 -13.89 5.65 -3.03
N SER A 217 -14.28 6.46 -4.01
CA SER A 217 -13.43 7.55 -4.52
C SER A 217 -13.07 8.55 -3.42
N PHE A 218 -14.04 8.91 -2.57
CA PHE A 218 -13.79 9.79 -1.42
C PHE A 218 -12.81 9.18 -0.41
N TYR A 219 -12.95 7.88 -0.13
CA TYR A 219 -12.02 7.13 0.71
C TYR A 219 -10.58 7.16 0.15
N ASP A 220 -10.42 6.84 -1.15
CA ASP A 220 -9.12 6.81 -1.83
C ASP A 220 -8.49 8.22 -1.89
N VAL A 221 -9.28 9.26 -2.16
CA VAL A 221 -8.81 10.66 -2.14
C VAL A 221 -8.36 11.06 -0.74
N SER A 222 -9.11 10.68 0.29
CA SER A 222 -8.75 10.96 1.69
C SER A 222 -7.42 10.30 2.05
N GLU A 223 -7.19 9.05 1.62
CA GLU A 223 -5.92 8.36 1.80
C GLU A 223 -4.76 9.10 1.12
N LYS A 224 -4.93 9.51 -0.15
CA LYS A 224 -3.88 10.22 -0.90
C LYS A 224 -3.54 11.59 -0.31
N ILE A 225 -4.54 12.32 0.13
CA ILE A 225 -4.33 13.60 0.86
C ILE A 225 -3.55 13.33 2.15
N GLY A 226 -3.89 12.27 2.88
CA GLY A 226 -3.16 11.87 4.08
C GLY A 226 -1.68 11.61 3.80
N ILE A 227 -1.36 10.88 2.72
CA ILE A 227 0.03 10.62 2.32
C ILE A 227 0.79 11.93 2.06
N VAL A 228 0.19 12.86 1.30
CA VAL A 228 0.83 14.15 0.99
C VAL A 228 1.10 14.95 2.27
N ILE A 229 0.11 15.04 3.15
CA ILE A 229 0.27 15.78 4.43
C ILE A 229 1.32 15.09 5.31
N GLY A 230 1.29 13.75 5.41
CA GLY A 230 2.27 12.99 6.18
C GLY A 230 3.70 13.21 5.70
N MET A 231 3.92 13.23 4.39
CA MET A 231 5.24 13.51 3.82
C MET A 231 5.68 14.97 4.05
N LEU A 232 4.75 15.94 3.98
CA LEU A 232 5.07 17.35 4.29
C LEU A 232 5.40 17.57 5.77
N ILE A 233 4.82 16.80 6.69
CA ILE A 233 5.14 16.88 8.11
C ILE A 233 6.50 16.25 8.41
N TYR A 234 6.86 15.18 7.66
CA TYR A 234 8.13 14.49 7.83
C TYR A 234 9.33 15.27 7.27
N GLY A 235 9.20 15.90 6.12
CA GLY A 235 10.27 16.61 5.38
C GLY A 235 10.33 18.05 5.64
#